data_a314c78d697f9ed3ed60f7bfe325c1f9
#
_entry.id   a314c78d697f9ed3ed60f7bfe325c1f9
#
_cell.length_a   1.000
_cell.length_b   1.000
_cell.length_c   1.000
_cell.angle_alpha   90.00
_cell.angle_beta   90.00
_cell.angle_gamma   90.00
#
_symmetry.space_group_name_H-M   'P 1'
#
loop_
_entity.id
_entity.type
_entity.pdbx_description
1 polymer ?
#
loop_
_entity_poly.entity_id
_entity_poly.type
_entity_poly.pdbx_seq_one_letter_code
_entity_poly.pdbx_strand_id
1 'polypeptide(L)'
;RSQPMTHYSQWSDDSEADRGAKILVQHDLAFDMLVDHTCIPGVRDFAHKHANLPIILNHCGQPPFKDGDLSEWKKNIKELAEIDNVVVKYSSFFLHSYPHCNLNQFKYVASVLFDTFGPKRLLWGSNWPPELVGGTYKEAFEIMLSSTPELSISEKEHLLFRNAIQVYQLNI
;
A
#
# COMPACT_ATOMS: atom_id res chain seq x y z
N ARG A 1 -2.05 -13.74 10.17
CA ARG A 1 -2.76 -12.59 9.55
C ARG A 1 -3.46 -11.83 10.66
N SER A 2 -2.94 -10.67 11.05
CA SER A 2 -3.68 -9.75 11.89
C SER A 2 -4.94 -9.30 11.12
N GLN A 3 -6.09 -9.26 11.79
CA GLN A 3 -7.29 -8.66 11.22
C GLN A 3 -7.00 -7.20 10.89
N PRO A 4 -7.66 -6.61 9.84
CA PRO A 4 -7.51 -5.18 9.56
C PRO A 4 -7.80 -4.40 10.85
N MET A 5 -6.90 -3.49 11.20
CA MET A 5 -7.12 -2.61 12.35
C MET A 5 -8.23 -1.61 11.98
N THR A 6 -9.35 -1.68 12.66
CA THR A 6 -10.55 -0.87 12.38
C THR A 6 -10.68 0.36 13.31
N HIS A 7 -9.77 0.54 14.27
CA HIS A 7 -9.81 1.66 15.22
C HIS A 7 -8.43 2.29 15.39
N TYR A 8 -8.24 3.44 14.75
CA TYR A 8 -7.01 4.20 14.70
C TYR A 8 -6.47 4.63 16.06
N SER A 9 -7.34 5.01 17.01
CA SER A 9 -6.94 5.70 18.26
C SER A 9 -6.30 4.80 19.31
N GLN A 10 -6.13 3.51 19.05
CA GLN A 10 -5.72 2.57 20.09
C GLN A 10 -4.32 1.97 19.90
N TRP A 11 -3.76 1.94 18.68
CA TRP A 11 -2.51 1.22 18.46
C TRP A 11 -1.28 2.11 18.18
N SER A 12 -1.48 3.33 17.64
CA SER A 12 -0.35 4.24 17.39
C SER A 12 0.30 4.73 18.70
N ASP A 13 -0.47 4.75 19.79
CA ASP A 13 -0.02 5.12 21.13
C ASP A 13 0.25 3.90 22.04
N ASP A 14 0.13 2.68 21.47
CA ASP A 14 0.35 1.45 22.23
C ASP A 14 1.85 1.19 22.42
N SER A 15 2.25 1.05 23.68
CA SER A 15 3.63 0.74 24.08
C SER A 15 4.13 -0.60 23.53
N GLU A 16 3.25 -1.56 23.30
CA GLU A 16 3.58 -2.85 22.69
C GLU A 16 3.88 -2.70 21.18
N ALA A 17 3.13 -1.85 20.47
CA ALA A 17 3.42 -1.51 19.08
C ALA A 17 4.78 -0.80 18.94
N ASP A 18 5.10 0.13 19.87
CA ASP A 18 6.41 0.79 19.91
C ASP A 18 7.55 -0.20 20.17
N ARG A 19 7.33 -1.14 21.08
CA ARG A 19 8.32 -2.18 21.35
C ARG A 19 8.53 -3.08 20.15
N GLY A 20 7.45 -3.46 19.46
CA GLY A 20 7.51 -4.24 18.23
C GLY A 20 8.27 -3.50 17.11
N ALA A 21 8.00 -2.21 16.93
CA ALA A 21 8.70 -1.37 15.95
C ALA A 21 10.22 -1.34 16.21
N LYS A 22 10.64 -1.17 17.47
CA LYS A 22 12.07 -1.19 17.82
C LYS A 22 12.74 -2.52 17.53
N ILE A 23 12.05 -3.64 17.77
CA ILE A 23 12.55 -4.99 17.45
C ILE A 23 12.70 -5.15 15.93
N LEU A 24 11.72 -4.72 15.16
CA LEU A 24 11.81 -4.79 13.68
C LEU A 24 13.03 -4.01 13.16
N VAL A 25 13.24 -2.80 13.66
CA VAL A 25 14.42 -1.98 13.30
C VAL A 25 15.73 -2.68 13.68
N GLN A 26 15.82 -3.29 14.87
CA GLN A 26 17.01 -4.02 15.33
C GLN A 26 17.37 -5.24 14.45
N HIS A 27 16.39 -5.79 13.77
CA HIS A 27 16.54 -6.95 12.88
C HIS A 27 16.50 -6.59 11.39
N ASP A 28 16.59 -5.30 11.05
CA ASP A 28 16.52 -4.78 9.68
C ASP A 28 15.30 -5.28 8.91
N LEU A 29 14.15 -5.37 9.60
CA LEU A 29 12.88 -5.83 9.01
C LEU A 29 11.98 -4.65 8.67
N ALA A 30 11.24 -4.80 7.57
CA ALA A 30 10.17 -3.88 7.20
C ALA A 30 8.84 -4.29 7.86
N PHE A 31 7.92 -3.35 8.02
CA PHE A 31 6.61 -3.59 8.59
C PHE A 31 5.50 -3.44 7.56
N ASP A 32 4.89 -4.55 7.15
CA ASP A 32 3.71 -4.58 6.29
C ASP A 32 2.43 -4.27 7.10
N MET A 33 1.85 -3.10 6.88
CA MET A 33 0.63 -2.66 7.58
C MET A 33 -0.61 -2.93 6.73
N LEU A 34 -1.50 -3.77 7.23
CA LEU A 34 -2.80 -4.05 6.63
C LEU A 34 -3.88 -3.30 7.42
N VAL A 35 -4.30 -2.18 6.89
CA VAL A 35 -5.30 -1.29 7.49
C VAL A 35 -6.33 -0.87 6.44
N ASP A 36 -7.52 -0.47 6.87
CA ASP A 36 -8.46 0.21 6.00
C ASP A 36 -8.15 1.71 5.85
N HIS A 37 -8.79 2.37 4.90
CA HIS A 37 -8.51 3.78 4.56
C HIS A 37 -8.73 4.76 5.72
N THR A 38 -9.59 4.44 6.68
CA THR A 38 -9.87 5.30 7.85
C THR A 38 -8.71 5.31 8.84
N CYS A 39 -7.86 4.30 8.79
CA CYS A 39 -6.68 4.14 9.65
C CYS A 39 -5.40 4.74 9.06
N ILE A 40 -5.40 5.26 7.83
CA ILE A 40 -4.20 5.85 7.20
C ILE A 40 -3.58 7.00 8.03
N PRO A 41 -4.36 7.90 8.68
CA PRO A 41 -3.77 8.88 9.58
C PRO A 41 -2.91 8.27 10.68
N GLY A 42 -3.30 7.10 11.20
CA GLY A 42 -2.50 6.38 12.19
C GLY A 42 -1.25 5.74 11.64
N VAL A 43 -1.31 5.27 10.43
CA VAL A 43 -0.08 4.82 9.75
C VAL A 43 0.90 5.98 9.64
N ARG A 44 0.42 7.18 9.27
CA ARG A 44 1.23 8.40 9.20
C ARG A 44 1.90 8.72 10.55
N ASP A 45 1.11 8.79 11.62
CA ASP A 45 1.62 9.16 12.93
C ASP A 45 2.61 8.12 13.47
N PHE A 46 2.32 6.84 13.24
CA PHE A 46 3.24 5.74 13.58
C PHE A 46 4.53 5.79 12.75
N ALA A 47 4.44 6.03 11.46
CA ALA A 47 5.60 6.14 10.57
C ALA A 47 6.49 7.33 10.93
N HIS A 48 5.89 8.47 11.26
CA HIS A 48 6.60 9.65 11.74
C HIS A 48 7.35 9.37 13.05
N LYS A 49 6.71 8.66 13.99
CA LYS A 49 7.31 8.27 15.27
C LYS A 49 8.47 7.28 15.12
N HIS A 50 8.40 6.43 14.10
CA HIS A 50 9.37 5.36 13.83
C HIS A 50 10.09 5.57 12.49
N ALA A 51 10.73 6.73 12.30
CA ALA A 51 11.35 7.14 11.02
C ALA A 51 12.40 6.17 10.46
N ASN A 52 13.01 5.33 11.30
CA ASN A 52 13.99 4.32 10.88
C ASN A 52 13.36 2.97 10.50
N LEU A 53 12.04 2.80 10.66
CA LEU A 53 11.33 1.58 10.29
C LEU A 53 10.75 1.71 8.89
N PRO A 54 11.18 0.90 7.89
CA PRO A 54 10.51 0.86 6.61
C PRO A 54 9.07 0.34 6.78
N ILE A 55 8.08 1.13 6.36
CA ILE A 55 6.67 0.77 6.46
C ILE A 55 6.08 0.57 5.08
N ILE A 56 5.38 -0.54 4.89
CA ILE A 56 4.67 -0.86 3.66
C ILE A 56 3.17 -0.76 3.91
N LEU A 57 2.50 0.24 3.33
CA LEU A 57 1.05 0.31 3.33
C LEU A 57 0.49 -0.70 2.34
N ASN A 58 -0.10 -1.79 2.84
CA ASN A 58 -0.67 -2.83 1.98
C ASN A 58 -1.92 -2.36 1.23
N HIS A 59 -2.09 -2.84 -0.01
CA HIS A 59 -3.32 -2.75 -0.78
C HIS A 59 -3.81 -1.30 -0.96
N CYS A 60 -2.89 -0.37 -1.25
CA CYS A 60 -3.20 1.06 -1.43
C CYS A 60 -3.91 1.70 -0.21
N GLY A 61 -3.83 1.09 0.99
CA GLY A 61 -4.63 1.50 2.15
C GLY A 61 -6.12 1.20 2.00
N GLN A 62 -6.48 0.19 1.24
CA GLN A 62 -7.85 -0.28 0.99
C GLN A 62 -8.82 0.86 0.61
N PRO A 63 -8.65 1.48 -0.59
CA PRO A 63 -9.55 2.54 -1.05
C PRO A 63 -11.01 2.08 -1.00
N PRO A 64 -11.97 2.93 -0.60
CA PRO A 64 -13.40 2.59 -0.50
C PRO A 64 -14.06 2.53 -1.88
N PHE A 65 -13.65 1.57 -2.73
CA PHE A 65 -14.16 1.42 -4.09
C PHE A 65 -15.68 1.25 -4.17
N LYS A 66 -16.27 0.62 -3.15
CA LYS A 66 -17.72 0.35 -3.12
C LYS A 66 -18.56 1.60 -2.86
N ASP A 67 -18.02 2.54 -2.08
CA ASP A 67 -18.71 3.77 -1.69
C ASP A 67 -18.62 4.84 -2.78
N GLY A 68 -17.67 4.70 -3.70
CA GLY A 68 -17.47 5.60 -4.83
C GLY A 68 -16.78 6.94 -4.50
N ASP A 69 -16.76 7.36 -3.24
CA ASP A 69 -16.06 8.57 -2.81
C ASP A 69 -14.65 8.24 -2.29
N LEU A 70 -13.65 8.66 -3.02
CA LEU A 70 -12.23 8.47 -2.70
C LEU A 70 -11.57 9.74 -2.13
N SER A 71 -12.34 10.77 -1.78
CA SER A 71 -11.83 12.10 -1.40
C SER A 71 -11.04 12.05 -0.10
N GLU A 72 -11.56 11.39 0.93
CA GLU A 72 -10.88 11.23 2.21
C GLU A 72 -9.64 10.34 2.09
N TRP A 73 -9.76 9.20 1.38
CA TRP A 73 -8.62 8.35 1.09
C TRP A 73 -7.50 9.14 0.38
N LYS A 74 -7.85 9.91 -0.67
CA LYS A 74 -6.87 10.72 -1.40
C LYS A 74 -6.17 11.75 -0.51
N LYS A 75 -6.93 12.43 0.36
CA LYS A 75 -6.36 13.38 1.32
C LYS A 75 -5.33 12.68 2.22
N ASN A 76 -5.73 11.58 2.85
CA ASN A 76 -4.89 10.84 3.79
C ASN A 76 -3.64 10.23 3.11
N ILE A 77 -3.77 9.76 1.86
CA ILE A 77 -2.64 9.26 1.05
C ILE A 77 -1.63 10.38 0.76
N LYS A 78 -2.10 11.58 0.43
CA LYS A 78 -1.20 12.73 0.19
C LYS A 78 -0.43 13.12 1.44
N GLU A 79 -1.10 13.18 2.59
CA GLU A 79 -0.45 13.47 3.87
C GLU A 79 0.56 12.36 4.26
N LEU A 80 0.23 11.09 4.01
CA LEU A 80 1.13 9.98 4.27
C LEU A 80 2.37 9.99 3.36
N ALA A 81 2.22 10.46 2.13
CA ALA A 81 3.32 10.53 1.15
C ALA A 81 4.45 11.51 1.55
N GLU A 82 4.17 12.44 2.46
CA GLU A 82 5.17 13.35 3.03
C GLU A 82 6.16 12.62 3.97
N ILE A 83 5.88 11.39 4.34
CA ILE A 83 6.72 10.58 5.23
C ILE A 83 7.63 9.65 4.40
N ASP A 84 8.94 9.85 4.50
CA ASP A 84 9.93 9.22 3.61
C ASP A 84 10.06 7.70 3.77
N ASN A 85 9.85 7.16 4.98
CA ASN A 85 9.99 5.74 5.29
C ASN A 85 8.77 4.90 4.92
N VAL A 86 7.79 5.48 4.19
CA VAL A 86 6.58 4.77 3.74
C VAL A 86 6.65 4.47 2.26
N VAL A 87 6.38 3.23 1.90
CA VAL A 87 6.10 2.75 0.54
C VAL A 87 4.71 2.15 0.47
N VAL A 88 4.10 2.09 -0.72
CA VAL A 88 2.74 1.58 -0.89
C VAL A 88 2.73 0.35 -1.78
N LYS A 89 2.04 -0.69 -1.35
CA LYS A 89 1.80 -1.88 -2.16
C LYS A 89 0.58 -1.67 -3.05
N TYR A 90 0.84 -1.51 -4.35
CA TYR A 90 -0.16 -1.37 -5.40
C TYR A 90 -0.73 -2.74 -5.74
N SER A 91 -1.84 -3.10 -5.12
CA SER A 91 -2.39 -4.47 -5.13
C SER A 91 -3.83 -4.51 -4.64
N SER A 92 -4.47 -5.67 -4.76
CA SER A 92 -5.77 -6.00 -4.18
C SER A 92 -6.96 -5.24 -4.78
N PHE A 93 -6.99 -5.13 -6.10
CA PHE A 93 -8.06 -4.42 -6.80
C PHE A 93 -9.35 -5.20 -6.83
N PHE A 94 -9.31 -6.49 -7.17
CA PHE A 94 -10.51 -7.32 -7.25
C PHE A 94 -11.15 -7.52 -5.90
N LEU A 95 -10.38 -7.92 -4.88
CA LEU A 95 -10.92 -8.22 -3.57
C LEU A 95 -11.69 -7.04 -2.96
N HIS A 96 -11.15 -5.82 -3.08
CA HIS A 96 -11.76 -4.64 -2.47
C HIS A 96 -12.87 -4.02 -3.30
N SER A 97 -12.90 -4.25 -4.62
CA SER A 97 -13.94 -3.75 -5.51
C SER A 97 -15.07 -4.75 -5.82
N TYR A 98 -14.87 -6.04 -5.53
CA TYR A 98 -15.86 -7.07 -5.84
C TYR A 98 -17.25 -6.76 -5.25
N PRO A 99 -18.36 -6.96 -6.01
CA PRO A 99 -18.44 -7.56 -7.34
C PRO A 99 -18.30 -6.54 -8.51
N HIS A 100 -18.08 -5.27 -8.25
CA HIS A 100 -18.12 -4.17 -9.23
C HIS A 100 -16.73 -3.62 -9.53
N CYS A 101 -15.91 -4.37 -10.27
CA CYS A 101 -14.60 -3.91 -10.70
C CYS A 101 -14.72 -2.75 -11.70
N ASN A 102 -14.14 -1.59 -11.38
CA ASN A 102 -14.18 -0.39 -12.20
C ASN A 102 -12.77 0.11 -12.54
N LEU A 103 -12.34 -0.13 -13.79
CA LEU A 103 -11.01 0.27 -14.27
C LEU A 103 -10.75 1.78 -14.14
N ASN A 104 -11.76 2.64 -14.26
CA ASN A 104 -11.57 4.09 -14.10
C ASN A 104 -11.25 4.45 -12.64
N GLN A 105 -11.84 3.77 -11.66
CA GLN A 105 -11.46 3.95 -10.26
C GLN A 105 -10.02 3.45 -10.01
N PHE A 106 -9.62 2.34 -10.62
CA PHE A 106 -8.24 1.84 -10.51
C PHE A 106 -7.24 2.82 -11.12
N LYS A 107 -7.54 3.38 -12.31
CA LYS A 107 -6.73 4.43 -12.95
C LYS A 107 -6.62 5.67 -12.06
N TYR A 108 -7.71 6.07 -11.43
CA TYR A 108 -7.71 7.21 -10.51
C TYR A 108 -6.84 6.94 -9.28
N VAL A 109 -6.97 5.77 -8.65
CA VAL A 109 -6.12 5.36 -7.52
C VAL A 109 -4.65 5.33 -7.94
N ALA A 110 -4.35 4.75 -9.10
CA ALA A 110 -3.00 4.75 -9.66
C ALA A 110 -2.46 6.16 -9.84
N SER A 111 -3.21 7.07 -10.49
CA SER A 111 -2.74 8.44 -10.71
C SER A 111 -2.41 9.14 -9.39
N VAL A 112 -3.27 9.03 -8.38
CA VAL A 112 -3.01 9.61 -7.06
C VAL A 112 -1.73 9.06 -6.45
N LEU A 113 -1.53 7.74 -6.48
CA LEU A 113 -0.35 7.10 -5.89
C LEU A 113 0.94 7.47 -6.63
N PHE A 114 0.94 7.45 -7.97
CA PHE A 114 2.11 7.82 -8.75
C PHE A 114 2.46 9.31 -8.63
N ASP A 115 1.45 10.18 -8.54
CA ASP A 115 1.63 11.62 -8.35
C ASP A 115 2.20 11.97 -6.96
N THR A 116 1.90 11.16 -5.93
CA THR A 116 2.29 11.45 -4.54
C THR A 116 3.53 10.71 -4.08
N PHE A 117 3.61 9.40 -4.34
CA PHE A 117 4.75 8.56 -3.91
C PHE A 117 5.82 8.42 -4.99
N GLY A 118 5.44 8.59 -6.26
CA GLY A 118 6.31 8.32 -7.39
C GLY A 118 6.63 6.83 -7.55
N PRO A 119 7.22 6.43 -8.70
CA PRO A 119 7.45 5.02 -9.03
C PRO A 119 8.43 4.29 -8.09
N LYS A 120 9.30 5.04 -7.36
CA LYS A 120 10.30 4.46 -6.46
C LYS A 120 9.77 4.06 -5.09
N ARG A 121 8.55 4.51 -4.73
CA ARG A 121 7.90 4.13 -3.47
C ARG A 121 6.60 3.34 -3.66
N LEU A 122 6.44 2.72 -4.84
CA LEU A 122 5.32 1.83 -5.15
C LEU A 122 5.85 0.46 -5.49
N LEU A 123 5.23 -0.60 -4.96
CA LEU A 123 5.53 -1.98 -5.32
C LEU A 123 4.27 -2.75 -5.68
N TRP A 124 4.31 -3.47 -6.79
CA TRP A 124 3.20 -4.30 -7.19
C TRP A 124 3.15 -5.59 -6.36
N GLY A 125 1.93 -6.01 -6.01
CA GLY A 125 1.65 -7.30 -5.41
C GLY A 125 0.40 -7.91 -5.99
N SER A 126 0.43 -9.21 -6.29
CA SER A 126 -0.73 -9.90 -6.87
C SER A 126 -1.87 -10.11 -5.89
N ASN A 127 -1.59 -10.09 -4.59
CA ASN A 127 -2.51 -10.53 -3.55
C ASN A 127 -3.14 -11.92 -3.82
N TRP A 128 -2.44 -12.75 -4.60
CA TRP A 128 -2.88 -14.14 -4.81
C TRP A 128 -2.75 -14.94 -3.50
N PRO A 129 -3.68 -15.84 -3.11
CA PRO A 129 -4.89 -16.25 -3.84
C PRO A 129 -6.17 -15.43 -3.54
N PRO A 130 -6.25 -14.48 -2.59
CA PRO A 130 -7.50 -13.76 -2.31
C PRO A 130 -8.11 -13.02 -3.52
N GLU A 131 -7.30 -12.58 -4.48
CA GLU A 131 -7.77 -11.92 -5.71
C GLU A 131 -8.63 -12.82 -6.60
N LEU A 132 -8.57 -14.16 -6.43
CA LEU A 132 -9.38 -15.11 -7.19
C LEU A 132 -10.89 -14.93 -6.96
N VAL A 133 -11.30 -14.14 -5.97
CA VAL A 133 -12.71 -13.78 -5.78
C VAL A 133 -13.29 -13.00 -6.97
N GLY A 134 -12.48 -12.22 -7.67
CA GLY A 134 -12.94 -11.35 -8.76
C GLY A 134 -12.22 -11.58 -10.09
N GLY A 135 -11.14 -12.37 -10.13
CA GLY A 135 -10.39 -12.63 -11.36
C GLY A 135 -9.20 -13.55 -11.16
N THR A 136 -8.54 -13.89 -12.25
CA THR A 136 -7.32 -14.70 -12.27
C THR A 136 -6.07 -13.85 -11.95
N TYR A 137 -4.95 -14.51 -11.65
CA TYR A 137 -3.65 -13.85 -11.52
C TYR A 137 -3.28 -13.02 -12.77
N LYS A 138 -3.54 -13.58 -13.96
CA LYS A 138 -3.26 -12.91 -15.24
C LYS A 138 -4.08 -11.62 -15.36
N GLU A 139 -5.37 -11.68 -15.07
CA GLU A 139 -6.26 -10.51 -15.12
C GLU A 139 -5.84 -9.45 -14.10
N ALA A 140 -5.44 -9.84 -12.89
CA ALA A 140 -4.92 -8.90 -11.89
C ALA A 140 -3.66 -8.17 -12.40
N PHE A 141 -2.77 -8.88 -13.07
CA PHE A 141 -1.57 -8.29 -13.69
C PHE A 141 -1.92 -7.37 -14.87
N GLU A 142 -2.84 -7.78 -15.75
CA GLU A 142 -3.31 -6.97 -16.88
C GLU A 142 -4.03 -5.70 -16.41
N ILE A 143 -4.82 -5.76 -15.34
CA ILE A 143 -5.45 -4.59 -14.72
C ILE A 143 -4.39 -3.65 -14.14
N MET A 144 -3.39 -4.17 -13.47
CA MET A 144 -2.29 -3.36 -12.97
C MET A 144 -1.64 -2.58 -14.12
N LEU A 145 -1.26 -3.26 -15.21
CA LEU A 145 -0.66 -2.61 -16.37
C LEU A 145 -1.59 -1.57 -17.04
N SER A 146 -2.89 -1.87 -17.12
CA SER A 146 -3.88 -1.00 -17.78
C SER A 146 -4.28 0.21 -16.93
N SER A 147 -4.09 0.13 -15.62
CA SER A 147 -4.46 1.19 -14.67
C SER A 147 -3.29 2.11 -14.31
N THR A 148 -2.04 1.67 -14.50
CA THR A 148 -0.87 2.54 -14.29
C THR A 148 -0.76 3.61 -15.38
N PRO A 149 -0.18 4.80 -15.09
CA PRO A 149 0.18 5.76 -16.12
C PRO A 149 1.23 5.17 -17.08
N GLU A 150 1.52 5.89 -18.15
CA GLU A 150 2.61 5.48 -19.04
C GLU A 150 3.96 5.56 -18.32
N LEU A 151 4.56 4.40 -18.06
CA LEU A 151 5.81 4.27 -17.34
C LEU A 151 6.96 3.93 -18.29
N SER A 152 8.11 4.53 -18.08
CA SER A 152 9.38 4.11 -18.68
C SER A 152 9.75 2.68 -18.24
N ILE A 153 10.70 2.06 -18.96
CA ILE A 153 11.20 0.71 -18.60
C ILE A 153 11.71 0.69 -17.16
N SER A 154 12.51 1.70 -16.77
CA SER A 154 13.06 1.78 -15.42
C SER A 154 11.98 1.92 -14.34
N GLU A 155 10.92 2.69 -14.58
CA GLU A 155 9.81 2.84 -13.63
C GLU A 155 8.99 1.57 -13.50
N LYS A 156 8.79 0.84 -14.60
CA LYS A 156 8.18 -0.50 -14.55
C LYS A 156 9.00 -1.48 -13.72
N GLU A 157 10.33 -1.49 -13.89
CA GLU A 157 11.22 -2.31 -13.07
C GLU A 157 11.14 -1.95 -11.59
N HIS A 158 11.08 -0.66 -11.25
CA HIS A 158 10.87 -0.23 -9.87
C HIS A 158 9.57 -0.78 -9.30
N LEU A 159 8.45 -0.60 -10.01
CA LEU A 159 7.14 -1.09 -9.57
C LEU A 159 7.10 -2.61 -9.41
N LEU A 160 7.68 -3.36 -10.37
CA LEU A 160 7.54 -4.81 -10.44
C LEU A 160 8.48 -5.57 -9.49
N PHE A 161 9.72 -5.09 -9.27
CA PHE A 161 10.68 -5.85 -8.47
C PHE A 161 11.75 -5.03 -7.73
N ARG A 162 12.30 -3.93 -8.29
CA ARG A 162 13.43 -3.22 -7.66
C ARG A 162 13.08 -2.66 -6.28
N ASN A 163 11.90 -2.06 -6.13
CA ASN A 163 11.47 -1.54 -4.83
C ASN A 163 11.24 -2.66 -3.80
N ALA A 164 10.72 -3.82 -4.24
CA ALA A 164 10.58 -4.97 -3.36
C ALA A 164 11.94 -5.51 -2.91
N ILE A 165 12.92 -5.62 -3.83
CA ILE A 165 14.29 -5.99 -3.48
C ILE A 165 14.86 -5.04 -2.43
N GLN A 166 14.69 -3.74 -2.62
CA GLN A 166 15.23 -2.74 -1.71
C GLN A 166 14.55 -2.77 -0.34
N VAL A 167 13.21 -2.74 -0.28
CA VAL A 167 12.49 -2.61 0.99
C VAL A 167 12.52 -3.88 1.83
N TYR A 168 12.55 -5.04 1.19
CA TYR A 168 12.65 -6.34 1.86
C TYR A 168 14.09 -6.87 1.94
N GLN A 169 15.08 -6.11 1.46
CA GLN A 169 16.51 -6.46 1.48
C GLN A 169 16.79 -7.84 0.88
N LEU A 170 16.17 -8.14 -0.27
CA LEU A 170 16.30 -9.46 -0.90
C LEU A 170 17.69 -9.64 -1.54
N ASN A 171 18.33 -10.75 -1.24
CA ASN A 171 19.62 -11.15 -1.83
C ASN A 171 19.36 -11.99 -3.10
N ILE A 172 19.15 -11.33 -4.24
CA ILE A 172 18.91 -11.96 -5.55
C ILE A 172 19.77 -11.34 -6.62
#